data_737780e6ce1bd669443fe93e8c8e7f24
#
_entry.id   737780e6ce1bd669443fe93e8c8e7f24
#
_cell.length_a   1.000
_cell.length_b   1.000
_cell.length_c   1.000
_cell.angle_alpha   90.00
_cell.angle_beta   90.00
_cell.angle_gamma   90.00
#
_symmetry.space_group_name_H-M   'P 1'
#
loop_
_entity.id
_entity.type
_entity.pdbx_description
1 polymer ?
#
loop_
_entity_poly.entity_id
_entity_poly.type
_entity_poly.pdbx_seq_one_letter_code
_entity_poly.pdbx_strand_id
1 'polypeptide(L)'
;MLLSSSFFLVLLIFFYTAMNSPTPTLSRIVLVTGPAKSGKSEWAETLAMQSGKSVIYIATAQINPSDSEWQQRISQHRDRRPGDWLTIETPENLVETIAITPSSCCLLVDSLGTWVANLLEQDSMTWAKTEQNLILSLEHLENKDAIIVAEETAWGVVPAYASGRLFRDRLGHLVRRLGTVAHTVYLIAGGHILNLSLLGSPLPAPKEKER
;
A
#
# COMPACT_ATOMS: atom_id res chain seq x y z
N MET A 1 -2.69 -28.00 -53.01
CA MET A 1 -2.19 -26.61 -52.79
C MET A 1 -1.49 -26.61 -51.42
N LEU A 2 -0.16 -26.85 -51.44
CA LEU A 2 0.67 -26.97 -50.24
C LEU A 2 1.01 -25.56 -49.72
N LEU A 3 0.51 -25.21 -48.57
CA LEU A 3 0.92 -23.98 -47.85
C LEU A 3 2.42 -24.06 -47.56
N SER A 4 3.19 -23.07 -47.99
CA SER A 4 4.65 -23.08 -47.94
C SER A 4 5.15 -23.18 -46.51
N SER A 5 6.19 -23.98 -46.26
CA SER A 5 6.89 -24.13 -44.97
C SER A 5 7.22 -22.78 -44.30
N SER A 6 7.41 -21.73 -45.11
CA SER A 6 7.67 -20.38 -44.60
C SER A 6 6.48 -19.75 -43.85
N PHE A 7 5.24 -20.04 -44.27
CA PHE A 7 4.05 -19.52 -43.56
C PHE A 7 3.85 -20.17 -42.24
N PHE A 8 4.15 -21.47 -42.11
CA PHE A 8 4.08 -22.21 -40.85
C PHE A 8 5.14 -21.73 -39.85
N LEU A 9 6.36 -21.42 -40.34
CA LEU A 9 7.44 -20.92 -39.50
C LEU A 9 7.13 -19.51 -38.98
N VAL A 10 6.57 -18.61 -39.79
CA VAL A 10 6.16 -17.26 -39.37
C VAL A 10 5.03 -17.34 -38.34
N LEU A 11 4.07 -18.26 -38.53
CA LEU A 11 2.98 -18.46 -37.56
C LEU A 11 3.52 -19.00 -36.22
N LEU A 12 4.47 -19.94 -36.27
CA LEU A 12 5.11 -20.49 -35.06
C LEU A 12 5.94 -19.44 -34.30
N ILE A 13 6.67 -18.59 -34.99
CA ILE A 13 7.41 -17.46 -34.41
C ILE A 13 6.45 -16.44 -33.79
N PHE A 14 5.33 -16.14 -34.49
CA PHE A 14 4.32 -15.23 -33.95
C PHE A 14 3.63 -15.79 -32.69
N PHE A 15 3.30 -17.09 -32.68
CA PHE A 15 2.78 -17.76 -31.49
C PHE A 15 3.81 -17.84 -30.36
N TYR A 16 5.07 -18.11 -30.67
CA TYR A 16 6.14 -18.17 -29.68
C TYR A 16 6.43 -16.81 -29.06
N THR A 17 6.45 -15.73 -29.87
CA THR A 17 6.61 -14.35 -29.35
C THR A 17 5.37 -13.87 -28.59
N ALA A 18 4.16 -14.25 -29.00
CA ALA A 18 2.93 -13.94 -28.29
C ALA A 18 2.83 -14.68 -26.94
N MET A 19 3.31 -15.91 -26.86
CA MET A 19 3.33 -16.70 -25.60
C MET A 19 4.46 -16.28 -24.66
N ASN A 20 5.56 -15.70 -25.18
CA ASN A 20 6.69 -15.24 -24.38
C ASN A 20 6.77 -13.71 -24.24
N SER A 21 5.79 -12.97 -24.74
CA SER A 21 5.64 -11.57 -24.33
C SER A 21 5.37 -11.54 -22.84
N PRO A 22 6.18 -10.82 -22.02
CA PRO A 22 5.85 -10.64 -20.63
C PRO A 22 4.44 -10.03 -20.61
N THR A 23 3.47 -10.80 -20.10
CA THR A 23 2.16 -10.25 -19.77
C THR A 23 2.42 -8.98 -18.98
N PRO A 24 1.86 -7.82 -19.34
CA PRO A 24 1.99 -6.62 -18.56
C PRO A 24 1.53 -7.01 -17.15
N THR A 25 2.48 -7.04 -16.20
CA THR A 25 2.16 -7.33 -14.81
C THR A 25 1.31 -6.16 -14.35
N LEU A 26 0.02 -6.41 -14.24
CA LEU A 26 -0.93 -5.45 -13.69
C LEU A 26 -0.40 -5.00 -12.34
N SER A 27 -0.27 -3.71 -12.17
CA SER A 27 0.06 -3.11 -10.87
C SER A 27 -0.91 -3.62 -9.81
N ARG A 28 -0.38 -4.10 -8.68
CA ARG A 28 -1.21 -4.63 -7.60
C ARG A 28 -1.19 -3.69 -6.39
N ILE A 29 -2.36 -3.39 -5.88
CA ILE A 29 -2.52 -2.67 -4.63
C ILE A 29 -2.91 -3.71 -3.57
N VAL A 30 -2.11 -3.82 -2.52
CA VAL A 30 -2.36 -4.70 -1.38
C VAL A 30 -2.46 -3.86 -0.12
N LEU A 31 -3.57 -3.96 0.59
CA LEU A 31 -3.75 -3.35 1.91
C LEU A 31 -3.52 -4.41 3.00
N VAL A 32 -2.63 -4.11 3.94
CA VAL A 32 -2.40 -4.94 5.13
C VAL A 32 -2.80 -4.14 6.36
N THR A 33 -3.87 -4.54 7.02
CA THR A 33 -4.40 -3.85 8.19
C THR A 33 -4.43 -4.74 9.43
N GLY A 34 -4.53 -4.14 10.59
CA GLY A 34 -4.62 -4.85 11.87
C GLY A 34 -4.26 -3.96 13.06
N PRO A 35 -4.53 -4.41 14.29
CA PRO A 35 -4.23 -3.67 15.50
C PRO A 35 -2.72 -3.51 15.72
N ALA A 36 -2.34 -2.70 16.70
CA ALA A 36 -0.93 -2.55 17.10
C ALA A 36 -0.32 -3.90 17.46
N LYS A 37 0.96 -4.11 17.06
CA LYS A 37 1.72 -5.34 17.34
C LYS A 37 1.09 -6.64 16.82
N SER A 38 0.24 -6.57 15.79
CA SER A 38 -0.39 -7.74 15.19
C SER A 38 0.51 -8.56 14.25
N GLY A 39 1.67 -8.03 13.83
CA GLY A 39 2.54 -8.64 12.81
C GLY A 39 2.25 -8.13 11.38
N LYS A 40 1.43 -7.07 11.22
CA LYS A 40 1.08 -6.54 9.88
C LYS A 40 2.29 -6.09 9.06
N SER A 41 3.28 -5.41 9.69
CA SER A 41 4.51 -5.00 8.98
C SER A 41 5.33 -6.20 8.54
N GLU A 42 5.44 -7.24 9.38
CA GLU A 42 6.15 -8.50 9.05
C GLU A 42 5.49 -9.22 7.87
N TRP A 43 4.16 -9.25 7.84
CA TRP A 43 3.45 -9.84 6.71
C TRP A 43 3.63 -9.00 5.43
N ALA A 44 3.57 -7.68 5.53
CA ALA A 44 3.80 -6.78 4.41
C ALA A 44 5.22 -6.90 3.86
N GLU A 45 6.24 -7.01 4.73
CA GLU A 45 7.63 -7.30 4.36
C GLU A 45 7.74 -8.65 3.62
N THR A 46 7.05 -9.69 4.10
CA THR A 46 6.99 -11.01 3.45
C THR A 46 6.39 -10.91 2.03
N LEU A 47 5.29 -10.19 1.86
CA LEU A 47 4.68 -9.97 0.55
C LEU A 47 5.59 -9.20 -0.39
N ALA A 48 6.31 -8.19 0.12
CA ALA A 48 7.28 -7.42 -0.66
C ALA A 48 8.43 -8.30 -1.16
N MET A 49 8.99 -9.16 -0.32
CA MET A 49 10.01 -10.14 -0.71
C MET A 49 9.49 -11.11 -1.78
N GLN A 50 8.23 -11.54 -1.68
CA GLN A 50 7.60 -12.47 -2.62
C GLN A 50 7.22 -11.81 -3.95
N SER A 51 7.26 -10.48 -4.07
CA SER A 51 6.92 -9.77 -5.31
C SER A 51 7.87 -10.07 -6.47
N GLY A 52 9.11 -10.46 -6.16
CA GLY A 52 10.18 -10.65 -7.14
C GLY A 52 10.68 -9.34 -7.78
N LYS A 53 10.24 -8.18 -7.27
CA LYS A 53 10.62 -6.83 -7.72
C LYS A 53 11.62 -6.21 -6.76
N SER A 54 12.35 -5.20 -7.23
CA SER A 54 13.12 -4.33 -6.33
C SER A 54 12.18 -3.63 -5.36
N VAL A 55 12.47 -3.70 -4.07
CA VAL A 55 11.61 -3.13 -3.03
C VAL A 55 12.08 -1.73 -2.64
N ILE A 56 11.13 -0.80 -2.61
CA ILE A 56 11.31 0.54 -2.06
C ILE A 56 10.43 0.66 -0.82
N TYR A 57 11.08 0.71 0.34
CA TYR A 57 10.40 0.91 1.61
C TYR A 57 10.19 2.40 1.86
N ILE A 58 8.94 2.82 1.98
CA ILE A 58 8.56 4.20 2.25
C ILE A 58 8.20 4.32 3.72
N ALA A 59 9.10 4.93 4.49
CA ALA A 59 8.92 5.16 5.92
C ALA A 59 8.23 6.51 6.15
N THR A 60 7.07 6.48 6.79
CA THR A 60 6.28 7.69 7.08
C THR A 60 6.48 8.21 8.50
N ALA A 61 7.24 7.49 9.33
CA ALA A 61 7.51 7.90 10.70
C ALA A 61 8.41 9.15 10.75
N GLN A 62 8.00 10.15 11.52
CA GLN A 62 8.90 11.24 11.88
C GLN A 62 9.90 10.77 12.95
N ILE A 63 11.18 11.08 12.72
CA ILE A 63 12.21 10.80 13.72
C ILE A 63 12.19 11.91 14.76
N ASN A 64 11.81 11.56 16.00
CA ASN A 64 11.97 12.46 17.14
C ASN A 64 13.23 12.07 17.92
N PRO A 65 14.30 12.89 17.91
CA PRO A 65 15.54 12.57 18.61
C PRO A 65 15.39 12.48 20.13
N SER A 66 14.36 13.06 20.71
CA SER A 66 14.11 13.06 22.15
C SER A 66 13.28 11.85 22.64
N ASP A 67 12.70 11.06 21.72
CA ASP A 67 11.89 9.88 22.05
C ASP A 67 12.68 8.59 21.81
N SER A 68 13.35 8.11 22.86
CA SER A 68 14.20 6.91 22.79
C SER A 68 13.41 5.62 22.51
N GLU A 69 12.17 5.51 23.01
CA GLU A 69 11.33 4.34 22.74
C GLU A 69 10.95 4.30 21.27
N TRP A 70 10.56 5.44 20.71
CA TRP A 70 10.22 5.57 19.30
C TRP A 70 11.42 5.27 18.38
N GLN A 71 12.61 5.77 18.74
CA GLN A 71 13.84 5.47 18.01
C GLN A 71 14.18 3.98 18.03
N GLN A 72 14.08 3.34 19.21
CA GLN A 72 14.29 1.90 19.32
C GLN A 72 13.32 1.10 18.44
N ARG A 73 12.07 1.52 18.37
CA ARG A 73 11.06 0.90 17.50
C ARG A 73 11.43 1.05 16.01
N ILE A 74 11.83 2.26 15.59
CA ILE A 74 12.29 2.50 14.21
C ILE A 74 13.51 1.63 13.89
N SER A 75 14.50 1.53 14.81
CA SER A 75 15.68 0.69 14.63
C SER A 75 15.30 -0.78 14.46
N GLN A 76 14.44 -1.33 15.31
CA GLN A 76 13.97 -2.71 15.19
C GLN A 76 13.30 -2.99 13.85
N HIS A 77 12.52 -2.05 13.32
CA HIS A 77 11.94 -2.17 11.98
C HIS A 77 12.99 -2.10 10.88
N ARG A 78 14.04 -1.28 11.05
CA ARG A 78 15.15 -1.16 10.10
C ARG A 78 15.98 -2.45 10.06
N ASP A 79 16.30 -3.01 11.21
CA ASP A 79 17.20 -4.16 11.35
C ASP A 79 16.61 -5.46 10.77
N ARG A 80 15.29 -5.53 10.62
CA ARG A 80 14.62 -6.69 10.00
C ARG A 80 14.64 -6.67 8.47
N ARG A 81 14.88 -5.50 7.87
CA ARG A 81 14.78 -5.35 6.41
C ARG A 81 16.02 -5.91 5.73
N PRO A 82 15.86 -6.57 4.57
CA PRO A 82 17.01 -6.91 3.73
C PRO A 82 17.83 -5.68 3.37
N GLY A 83 19.17 -5.82 3.35
CA GLY A 83 20.08 -4.71 3.13
C GLY A 83 20.07 -4.14 1.70
N ASP A 84 19.44 -4.83 0.77
CA ASP A 84 19.25 -4.42 -0.62
C ASP A 84 17.98 -3.57 -0.86
N TRP A 85 17.15 -3.37 0.16
CA TRP A 85 15.99 -2.51 0.06
C TRP A 85 16.35 -1.03 0.12
N LEU A 86 15.87 -0.25 -0.84
CA LEU A 86 15.95 1.20 -0.75
C LEU A 86 14.93 1.71 0.26
N THR A 87 15.37 2.49 1.25
CA THR A 87 14.47 3.17 2.20
C THR A 87 14.38 4.66 1.85
N ILE A 88 13.15 5.17 1.72
CA ILE A 88 12.84 6.58 1.55
C ILE A 88 12.05 7.04 2.77
N GLU A 89 12.57 8.02 3.50
CA GLU A 89 11.86 8.65 4.62
C GLU A 89 11.01 9.79 4.08
N THR A 90 9.69 9.68 4.22
CA THR A 90 8.74 10.68 3.73
C THR A 90 7.55 10.82 4.68
N PRO A 91 7.70 11.61 5.74
CA PRO A 91 6.65 11.78 6.73
C PRO A 91 5.34 12.37 6.17
N GLU A 92 5.41 13.25 5.16
CA GLU A 92 4.27 14.01 4.67
C GLU A 92 4.01 13.82 3.16
N ASN A 93 5.06 13.83 2.34
CA ASN A 93 4.98 13.89 0.87
C ASN A 93 4.83 12.50 0.22
N LEU A 94 3.92 11.67 0.74
CA LEU A 94 3.75 10.29 0.27
C LEU A 94 3.33 10.21 -1.19
N VAL A 95 2.42 11.07 -1.63
CA VAL A 95 1.89 11.09 -3.00
C VAL A 95 2.99 11.40 -4.01
N GLU A 96 3.78 12.44 -3.75
CA GLU A 96 4.92 12.85 -4.57
C GLU A 96 5.99 11.76 -4.60
N THR A 97 6.26 11.13 -3.45
CA THR A 97 7.22 10.03 -3.35
C THR A 97 6.80 8.84 -4.21
N ILE A 98 5.53 8.43 -4.17
CA ILE A 98 5.00 7.36 -5.02
C ILE A 98 5.18 7.72 -6.51
N ALA A 99 4.92 8.97 -6.89
CA ALA A 99 4.98 9.42 -8.28
C ALA A 99 6.41 9.35 -8.85
N ILE A 100 7.43 9.73 -8.07
CA ILE A 100 8.84 9.80 -8.53
C ILE A 100 9.58 8.46 -8.47
N THR A 101 9.03 7.43 -7.83
CA THR A 101 9.68 6.11 -7.76
C THR A 101 9.72 5.44 -9.14
N PRO A 102 10.78 4.66 -9.44
CA PRO A 102 10.89 3.96 -10.72
C PRO A 102 9.73 3.01 -10.99
N SER A 103 9.43 2.77 -12.26
CA SER A 103 8.55 1.68 -12.68
C SER A 103 9.17 0.30 -12.37
N SER A 104 8.35 -0.74 -12.34
CA SER A 104 8.78 -2.13 -12.10
C SER A 104 9.34 -2.39 -10.69
N CYS A 105 8.97 -1.59 -9.69
CA CYS A 105 9.31 -1.82 -8.29
C CYS A 105 8.08 -2.27 -7.46
N CYS A 106 8.34 -2.73 -6.24
CA CYS A 106 7.36 -2.94 -5.20
C CYS A 106 7.53 -1.86 -4.14
N LEU A 107 6.52 -1.03 -3.97
CA LEU A 107 6.45 -0.02 -2.91
C LEU A 107 5.88 -0.66 -1.65
N LEU A 108 6.56 -0.51 -0.52
CA LEU A 108 6.06 -0.89 0.79
C LEU A 108 5.94 0.35 1.67
N VAL A 109 4.72 0.82 1.89
CA VAL A 109 4.42 1.99 2.73
C VAL A 109 4.13 1.54 4.15
N ASP A 110 4.94 1.95 5.11
CA ASP A 110 4.77 1.64 6.54
C ASP A 110 4.93 2.91 7.39
N SER A 111 3.83 3.52 7.85
CA SER A 111 2.43 3.13 7.71
C SER A 111 1.52 4.33 7.42
N LEU A 112 0.26 4.08 7.02
CA LEU A 112 -0.73 5.15 6.87
C LEU A 112 -1.10 5.81 8.20
N GLY A 113 -1.03 5.08 9.31
CA GLY A 113 -1.32 5.66 10.62
C GLY A 113 -0.33 6.77 10.98
N THR A 114 0.97 6.53 10.82
CA THR A 114 1.99 7.58 11.05
C THR A 114 1.85 8.73 10.06
N TRP A 115 1.56 8.44 8.79
CA TRP A 115 1.32 9.47 7.77
C TRP A 115 0.12 10.37 8.11
N VAL A 116 -1.02 9.78 8.48
CA VAL A 116 -2.22 10.53 8.90
C VAL A 116 -1.95 11.37 10.14
N ALA A 117 -1.17 10.84 11.10
CA ALA A 117 -0.80 11.58 12.31
C ALA A 117 0.04 12.82 12.00
N ASN A 118 0.99 12.73 11.05
CA ASN A 118 1.82 13.85 10.63
C ASN A 118 1.00 14.96 9.95
N LEU A 119 -0.12 14.60 9.31
CA LEU A 119 -0.99 15.53 8.58
C LEU A 119 -2.25 15.96 9.37
N LEU A 120 -2.26 15.71 10.67
CA LEU A 120 -3.46 15.92 11.49
C LEU A 120 -3.88 17.40 11.57
N GLU A 121 -2.92 18.32 11.45
CA GLU A 121 -3.15 19.78 11.46
C GLU A 121 -3.82 20.32 10.17
N GLN A 122 -3.88 19.53 9.10
CA GLN A 122 -4.59 19.93 7.89
C GLN A 122 -6.08 20.19 8.19
N ASP A 123 -6.65 21.23 7.62
CA ASP A 123 -8.10 21.44 7.65
C ASP A 123 -8.84 20.37 6.83
N SER A 124 -10.18 20.33 6.97
CA SER A 124 -10.98 19.27 6.34
C SER A 124 -10.92 19.29 4.80
N MET A 125 -10.80 20.46 4.19
CA MET A 125 -10.76 20.59 2.72
C MET A 125 -9.40 20.14 2.19
N THR A 126 -8.32 20.58 2.81
CA THR A 126 -6.96 20.18 2.48
C THR A 126 -6.78 18.67 2.66
N TRP A 127 -7.25 18.11 3.79
CA TRP A 127 -7.22 16.68 4.03
C TRP A 127 -7.98 15.88 2.97
N ALA A 128 -9.19 16.29 2.60
CA ALA A 128 -9.98 15.60 1.59
C ALA A 128 -9.26 15.55 0.22
N LYS A 129 -8.56 16.64 -0.14
CA LYS A 129 -7.73 16.69 -1.36
C LYS A 129 -6.50 15.78 -1.24
N THR A 130 -5.82 15.79 -0.09
CA THR A 130 -4.66 14.94 0.18
C THR A 130 -5.02 13.45 0.09
N GLU A 131 -6.12 13.05 0.73
CA GLU A 131 -6.66 11.70 0.66
C GLU A 131 -7.02 11.29 -0.78
N GLN A 132 -7.73 12.16 -1.51
CA GLN A 132 -8.10 11.89 -2.90
C GLN A 132 -6.87 11.70 -3.79
N ASN A 133 -5.85 12.56 -3.64
CA ASN A 133 -4.61 12.46 -4.41
C ASN A 133 -3.88 11.15 -4.13
N LEU A 134 -3.85 10.66 -2.88
CA LEU A 134 -3.26 9.37 -2.56
C LEU A 134 -3.99 8.22 -3.27
N ILE A 135 -5.32 8.19 -3.19
CA ILE A 135 -6.10 7.15 -3.88
C ILE A 135 -5.84 7.17 -5.38
N LEU A 136 -5.89 8.35 -6.01
CA LEU A 136 -5.61 8.49 -7.44
C LEU A 136 -4.19 8.05 -7.82
N SER A 137 -3.19 8.39 -7.01
CA SER A 137 -1.81 7.97 -7.28
C SER A 137 -1.63 6.45 -7.23
N LEU A 138 -2.38 5.77 -6.35
CA LEU A 138 -2.37 4.32 -6.25
C LEU A 138 -3.15 3.65 -7.39
N GLU A 139 -4.27 4.20 -7.82
CA GLU A 139 -5.03 3.69 -8.97
C GLU A 139 -4.26 3.81 -10.30
N HIS A 140 -3.36 4.79 -10.40
CA HIS A 140 -2.55 5.05 -11.59
C HIS A 140 -1.09 4.56 -11.46
N LEU A 141 -0.84 3.53 -10.68
CA LEU A 141 0.48 2.91 -10.57
C LEU A 141 0.87 2.23 -11.90
N GLU A 142 1.84 2.81 -12.61
CA GLU A 142 2.35 2.24 -13.85
C GLU A 142 3.41 1.16 -13.55
N ASN A 143 3.08 -0.12 -13.75
CA ASN A 143 3.97 -1.29 -13.55
C ASN A 143 4.58 -1.42 -12.14
N LYS A 144 4.04 -0.74 -11.14
CA LYS A 144 4.48 -0.84 -9.74
C LYS A 144 3.47 -1.68 -8.94
N ASP A 145 3.94 -2.44 -7.95
CA ASP A 145 3.08 -2.96 -6.90
C ASP A 145 3.15 -2.02 -5.70
N ALA A 146 2.05 -1.88 -4.97
CA ALA A 146 2.00 -1.13 -3.72
C ALA A 146 1.43 -2.00 -2.61
N ILE A 147 2.20 -2.19 -1.56
CA ILE A 147 1.79 -2.84 -0.32
C ILE A 147 1.69 -1.75 0.74
N ILE A 148 0.50 -1.53 1.24
CA ILE A 148 0.20 -0.43 2.15
C ILE A 148 -0.15 -1.00 3.52
N VAL A 149 0.62 -0.62 4.53
CA VAL A 149 0.36 -0.97 5.93
C VAL A 149 -0.51 0.11 6.57
N ALA A 150 -1.57 -0.30 7.25
CA ALA A 150 -2.46 0.60 7.99
C ALA A 150 -2.85 0.01 9.35
N GLU A 151 -2.88 0.85 10.37
CA GLU A 151 -3.34 0.46 11.68
C GLU A 151 -4.86 0.42 11.74
N GLU A 152 -5.40 -0.62 12.39
CA GLU A 152 -6.79 -0.64 12.80
C GLU A 152 -6.92 -0.03 14.21
N THR A 153 -7.53 1.14 14.29
CA THR A 153 -7.68 1.90 15.54
C THR A 153 -9.15 2.12 15.95
N ALA A 154 -10.09 1.70 15.10
CA ALA A 154 -11.51 1.99 15.29
C ALA A 154 -12.23 1.00 16.22
N TRP A 155 -11.66 -0.18 16.49
CA TRP A 155 -12.29 -1.23 17.31
C TRP A 155 -12.22 -0.97 18.81
N GLY A 156 -11.47 0.04 19.22
CA GLY A 156 -11.31 0.39 20.63
C GLY A 156 -12.33 1.43 21.13
N VAL A 157 -12.10 1.91 22.34
CA VAL A 157 -12.89 2.99 22.95
C VAL A 157 -12.71 4.29 22.16
N VAL A 158 -13.78 5.08 22.08
CA VAL A 158 -13.72 6.41 21.45
C VAL A 158 -12.75 7.30 22.23
N PRO A 159 -11.73 7.90 21.60
CA PRO A 159 -10.77 8.76 22.28
C PRO A 159 -11.43 9.96 22.96
N ALA A 160 -10.98 10.28 24.17
CA ALA A 160 -11.48 11.43 24.92
C ALA A 160 -11.13 12.76 24.25
N TYR A 161 -9.95 12.86 23.63
CA TYR A 161 -9.45 14.08 23.00
C TYR A 161 -9.93 14.20 21.56
N ALA A 162 -10.21 15.43 21.14
CA ALA A 162 -10.69 15.73 19.78
C ALA A 162 -9.68 15.29 18.68
N SER A 163 -8.38 15.50 18.90
CA SER A 163 -7.32 15.08 18.00
C SER A 163 -7.30 13.55 17.78
N GLY A 164 -7.48 12.78 18.87
CA GLY A 164 -7.55 11.32 18.76
C GLY A 164 -8.79 10.84 17.98
N ARG A 165 -9.95 11.51 18.13
CA ARG A 165 -11.15 11.21 17.34
C ARG A 165 -10.93 11.55 15.87
N LEU A 166 -10.35 12.74 15.60
CA LEU A 166 -10.03 13.16 14.23
C LEU A 166 -9.08 12.19 13.54
N PHE A 167 -8.01 11.78 14.23
CA PHE A 167 -7.06 10.78 13.72
C PHE A 167 -7.77 9.46 13.37
N ARG A 168 -8.55 8.92 14.31
CA ARG A 168 -9.31 7.67 14.12
C ARG A 168 -10.25 7.75 12.94
N ASP A 169 -10.98 8.87 12.82
CA ASP A 169 -11.97 9.04 11.76
C ASP A 169 -11.30 9.20 10.39
N ARG A 170 -10.21 9.98 10.30
CA ARG A 170 -9.42 10.13 9.06
C ARG A 170 -8.80 8.82 8.62
N LEU A 171 -8.12 8.11 9.53
CA LEU A 171 -7.48 6.84 9.22
C LEU A 171 -8.51 5.79 8.82
N GLY A 172 -9.60 5.66 9.57
CA GLY A 172 -10.67 4.70 9.25
C GLY A 172 -11.33 4.98 7.91
N HIS A 173 -11.58 6.26 7.58
CA HIS A 173 -12.12 6.66 6.28
C HIS A 173 -11.16 6.33 5.13
N LEU A 174 -9.87 6.67 5.28
CA LEU A 174 -8.84 6.39 4.29
C LEU A 174 -8.68 4.87 4.07
N VAL A 175 -8.58 4.07 5.15
CA VAL A 175 -8.47 2.61 5.07
C VAL A 175 -9.68 1.99 4.36
N ARG A 176 -10.88 2.47 4.67
CA ARG A 176 -12.10 2.04 3.98
C ARG A 176 -12.05 2.34 2.48
N ARG A 177 -11.66 3.55 2.09
CA ARG A 177 -11.52 3.93 0.67
C ARG A 177 -10.47 3.09 -0.04
N LEU A 178 -9.30 2.95 0.59
CA LEU A 178 -8.22 2.15 0.03
C LEU A 178 -8.64 0.67 -0.11
N GLY A 179 -9.39 0.14 0.85
CA GLY A 179 -9.91 -1.23 0.78
C GLY A 179 -10.86 -1.48 -0.40
N THR A 180 -11.52 -0.43 -0.94
CA THR A 180 -12.39 -0.58 -2.12
C THR A 180 -11.61 -0.59 -3.44
N VAL A 181 -10.41 -0.01 -3.50
CA VAL A 181 -9.55 0.01 -4.70
C VAL A 181 -8.42 -1.03 -4.63
N ALA A 182 -8.15 -1.58 -3.45
CA ALA A 182 -7.14 -2.62 -3.27
C ALA A 182 -7.55 -3.93 -3.95
N HIS A 183 -6.61 -4.55 -4.66
CA HIS A 183 -6.81 -5.87 -5.27
C HIS A 183 -6.87 -6.98 -4.21
N THR A 184 -6.18 -6.77 -3.10
CA THR A 184 -6.17 -7.72 -1.96
C THR A 184 -6.12 -6.94 -0.65
N VAL A 185 -6.96 -7.35 0.31
CA VAL A 185 -6.97 -6.79 1.66
C VAL A 185 -6.70 -7.92 2.65
N TYR A 186 -5.65 -7.75 3.47
CA TYR A 186 -5.34 -8.65 4.57
C TYR A 186 -5.64 -7.99 5.92
N LEU A 187 -6.29 -8.76 6.79
CA LEU A 187 -6.41 -8.43 8.21
C LEU A 187 -5.50 -9.36 9.01
N ILE A 188 -4.61 -8.77 9.79
CA ILE A 188 -3.68 -9.49 10.67
C ILE A 188 -4.18 -9.35 12.11
N ALA A 189 -4.65 -10.43 12.69
CA ALA A 189 -5.22 -10.43 14.05
C ALA A 189 -5.00 -11.78 14.73
N GLY A 190 -4.68 -11.78 16.02
CA GLY A 190 -4.54 -13.01 16.82
C GLY A 190 -3.51 -14.01 16.31
N GLY A 191 -2.43 -13.52 15.64
CA GLY A 191 -1.42 -14.36 15.01
C GLY A 191 -1.86 -15.03 13.69
N HIS A 192 -2.97 -14.59 13.09
CA HIS A 192 -3.50 -15.14 11.85
C HIS A 192 -3.57 -14.07 10.75
N ILE A 193 -3.40 -14.54 9.51
CA ILE A 193 -3.54 -13.75 8.29
C ILE A 193 -4.87 -14.09 7.65
N LEU A 194 -5.79 -13.13 7.61
CA LEU A 194 -7.09 -13.29 6.97
C LEU A 194 -7.10 -12.51 5.64
N ASN A 195 -7.31 -13.20 4.53
CA ASN A 195 -7.53 -12.55 3.25
C ASN A 195 -9.01 -12.15 3.12
N LEU A 196 -9.30 -10.88 3.41
CA LEU A 196 -10.67 -10.36 3.38
C LEU A 196 -11.27 -10.35 1.97
N SER A 197 -10.43 -10.19 0.94
CA SER A 197 -10.89 -10.20 -0.47
C SER A 197 -11.37 -11.58 -0.93
N LEU A 198 -10.94 -12.66 -0.25
CA LEU A 198 -11.45 -14.02 -0.48
C LEU A 198 -12.65 -14.36 0.40
N LEU A 199 -12.78 -13.71 1.58
CA LEU A 199 -13.83 -14.00 2.55
C LEU A 199 -15.07 -13.14 2.39
N GLY A 200 -14.97 -12.03 1.66
CA GLY A 200 -16.05 -11.07 1.46
C GLY A 200 -15.91 -10.29 0.17
N SER A 201 -16.79 -9.33 -0.02
CA SER A 201 -16.81 -8.42 -1.17
C SER A 201 -16.49 -6.99 -0.73
N PRO A 202 -15.84 -6.18 -1.57
CA PRO A 202 -15.63 -4.77 -1.27
C PRO A 202 -16.97 -4.03 -1.12
N LEU A 203 -17.02 -3.04 -0.25
CA LEU A 203 -18.16 -2.17 -0.11
C LEU A 203 -18.38 -1.38 -1.41
N PRO A 204 -19.62 -1.12 -1.81
CA PRO A 204 -19.89 -0.23 -2.94
C PRO A 204 -19.30 1.17 -2.66
N ALA A 205 -18.83 1.83 -3.71
CA ALA A 205 -18.38 3.21 -3.61
C ALA A 205 -19.46 4.07 -2.94
N PRO A 206 -19.10 5.03 -2.06
CA PRO A 206 -20.07 5.96 -1.50
C PRO A 206 -20.80 6.66 -2.63
N LYS A 207 -22.14 6.63 -2.61
CA LYS A 207 -22.92 7.45 -3.55
C LYS A 207 -22.56 8.90 -3.31
N GLU A 208 -22.10 9.61 -4.33
CA GLU A 208 -21.98 11.06 -4.28
C GLU A 208 -23.34 11.60 -3.87
N LYS A 209 -23.37 12.35 -2.77
CA LYS A 209 -24.59 13.10 -2.42
C LYS A 209 -24.75 14.16 -3.52
N GLU A 210 -25.73 13.95 -4.38
CA GLU A 210 -26.22 15.02 -5.24
C GLU A 210 -26.47 16.26 -4.33
N ARG A 211 -25.72 17.33 -4.56
CA ARG A 211 -25.91 18.61 -3.89
C ARG A 211 -26.90 19.45 -4.66
#